data_e1db140f8044cab2e677cea3f56b5ac6
#
_entry.id   e1db140f8044cab2e677cea3f56b5ac6
#
_cell.length_a   1.000
_cell.length_b   1.000
_cell.length_c   1.000
_cell.angle_alpha   90.00
_cell.angle_beta   90.00
_cell.angle_gamma   90.00
#
_symmetry.space_group_name_H-M   'P 1'
#
loop_
_entity.id
_entity.type
_entity.pdbx_description
1 polymer ?
#
loop_
_entity_poly.entity_id
_entity_poly.type
_entity_poly.pdbx_seq_one_letter_code
_entity_poly.pdbx_strand_id
1 'polypeptide(L)'
;MTMHPTASRDEWLAARIALLGKEKELTRLSDELARQRQQLPWVRIDKAFRFETEDGPVSLAELFRGRSQLLVYHFMFGPDYKAGCPSCSAIADGFDGVAVHLANHDVTLMAVSRAPLAKLLAYRQRMGWRFPWASSSDGAFNFDFNVSFTEQQQRDGAIEYNFQREPAFVWRSRLEGDSASVTERFAATTGTDVASYTRERPGVSAFVIEDGVVYHTYSTYARG
;
A
#
# COMPACT_ATOMS: atom_id res chain seq x y z
N MET A 1 -23.59 -21.18 -17.53
CA MET A 1 -23.25 -21.78 -16.23
C MET A 1 -22.17 -22.80 -16.49
N THR A 2 -20.95 -22.62 -15.94
CA THR A 2 -19.91 -23.62 -15.97
C THR A 2 -20.34 -24.75 -15.04
N MET A 3 -20.61 -25.95 -15.61
CA MET A 3 -20.89 -27.13 -14.78
C MET A 3 -19.60 -27.55 -14.09
N HIS A 4 -19.59 -27.51 -12.75
CA HIS A 4 -18.48 -28.08 -11.98
C HIS A 4 -18.53 -29.63 -12.08
N PRO A 5 -17.39 -30.30 -12.28
CA PRO A 5 -17.34 -31.75 -12.24
C PRO A 5 -17.75 -32.24 -10.84
N THR A 6 -18.57 -33.28 -10.80
CA THR A 6 -18.92 -33.98 -9.57
C THR A 6 -18.12 -35.25 -9.46
N ALA A 7 -17.76 -35.67 -8.26
CA ALA A 7 -16.95 -36.87 -8.00
C ALA A 7 -17.44 -37.58 -6.74
N SER A 8 -17.07 -38.83 -6.56
CA SER A 8 -17.22 -39.55 -5.29
C SER A 8 -16.36 -38.92 -4.18
N ARG A 9 -16.67 -39.26 -2.92
CA ARG A 9 -15.87 -38.80 -1.77
C ARG A 9 -14.40 -39.21 -1.88
N ASP A 10 -14.14 -40.44 -2.34
CA ASP A 10 -12.78 -40.95 -2.43
C ASP A 10 -11.98 -40.29 -3.55
N GLU A 11 -12.60 -40.04 -4.70
CA GLU A 11 -11.98 -39.27 -5.80
C GLU A 11 -11.69 -37.84 -5.37
N TRP A 12 -12.63 -37.19 -4.67
CA TRP A 12 -12.41 -35.85 -4.12
C TRP A 12 -11.24 -35.84 -3.12
N LEU A 13 -11.18 -36.82 -2.20
CA LEU A 13 -10.12 -36.93 -1.20
C LEU A 13 -8.75 -37.12 -1.86
N ALA A 14 -8.66 -37.98 -2.85
CA ALA A 14 -7.42 -38.18 -3.62
C ALA A 14 -6.95 -36.88 -4.29
N ALA A 15 -7.86 -36.18 -4.98
CA ALA A 15 -7.57 -34.89 -5.61
C ALA A 15 -7.18 -33.81 -4.58
N ARG A 16 -7.85 -33.78 -3.42
CA ARG A 16 -7.57 -32.84 -2.33
C ARG A 16 -6.19 -33.09 -1.69
N ILE A 17 -5.79 -34.33 -1.52
CA ILE A 17 -4.46 -34.69 -0.99
C ILE A 17 -3.36 -34.29 -2.00
N ALA A 18 -3.58 -34.52 -3.28
CA ALA A 18 -2.65 -34.07 -4.32
C ALA A 18 -2.47 -32.53 -4.33
N LEU A 19 -3.58 -31.79 -4.19
CA LEU A 19 -3.55 -30.32 -4.07
C LEU A 19 -2.84 -29.87 -2.79
N LEU A 20 -3.08 -30.54 -1.65
CA LEU A 20 -2.41 -30.27 -0.37
C LEU A 20 -0.88 -30.35 -0.48
N GLY A 21 -0.37 -31.28 -1.30
CA GLY A 21 1.06 -31.38 -1.59
C GLY A 21 1.62 -30.08 -2.16
N LYS A 22 0.93 -29.49 -3.15
CA LYS A 22 1.30 -28.20 -3.77
C LYS A 22 1.15 -27.00 -2.80
N GLU A 23 0.12 -27.00 -1.98
CA GLU A 23 -0.08 -25.97 -0.94
C GLU A 23 1.06 -25.98 0.09
N LYS A 24 1.52 -27.15 0.49
CA LYS A 24 2.68 -27.30 1.40
C LYS A 24 3.99 -26.86 0.75
N GLU A 25 4.17 -27.10 -0.55
CA GLU A 25 5.31 -26.59 -1.30
C GLU A 25 5.32 -25.06 -1.34
N LEU A 26 4.17 -24.44 -1.64
CA LEU A 26 4.01 -22.97 -1.60
C LEU A 26 4.33 -22.39 -0.23
N THR A 27 3.88 -23.06 0.86
CA THR A 27 4.23 -22.64 2.23
C THR A 27 5.73 -22.63 2.46
N ARG A 28 6.45 -23.70 2.06
CA ARG A 28 7.92 -23.75 2.20
C ARG A 28 8.64 -22.66 1.39
N LEU A 29 8.16 -22.37 0.18
CA LEU A 29 8.70 -21.28 -0.65
C LEU A 29 8.44 -19.92 0.02
N SER A 30 7.25 -19.71 0.61
CA SER A 30 6.93 -18.49 1.35
C SER A 30 7.84 -18.30 2.56
N ASP A 31 8.12 -19.37 3.32
CA ASP A 31 9.04 -19.32 4.46
C ASP A 31 10.48 -19.01 4.02
N GLU A 32 10.91 -19.56 2.90
CA GLU A 32 12.23 -19.26 2.32
C GLU A 32 12.33 -17.79 1.89
N LEU A 33 11.33 -17.26 1.19
CA LEU A 33 11.27 -15.84 0.83
C LEU A 33 11.25 -14.93 2.06
N ALA A 34 10.58 -15.32 3.14
CA ALA A 34 10.58 -14.57 4.40
C ALA A 34 12.01 -14.49 4.97
N ARG A 35 12.76 -15.60 4.99
CA ARG A 35 14.17 -15.60 5.42
C ARG A 35 15.06 -14.72 4.53
N GLN A 36 14.89 -14.77 3.20
CA GLN A 36 15.65 -13.94 2.28
C GLN A 36 15.35 -12.44 2.47
N ARG A 37 14.08 -12.06 2.73
CA ARG A 37 13.72 -10.68 3.06
C ARG A 37 14.40 -10.17 4.31
N GLN A 38 14.56 -11.01 5.34
CA GLN A 38 15.29 -10.65 6.58
C GLN A 38 16.79 -10.45 6.35
N GLN A 39 17.36 -10.99 5.28
CA GLN A 39 18.77 -10.85 4.91
C GLN A 39 19.05 -9.65 4.00
N LEU A 40 18.01 -8.92 3.57
CA LEU A 40 18.21 -7.71 2.78
C LEU A 40 19.00 -6.65 3.57
N PRO A 41 19.94 -5.93 2.92
CA PRO A 41 20.62 -4.83 3.58
C PRO A 41 19.63 -3.71 3.90
N TRP A 42 19.81 -3.09 5.06
CA TRP A 42 19.01 -1.95 5.46
C TRP A 42 19.60 -0.66 4.90
N VAL A 43 18.74 0.29 4.55
CA VAL A 43 19.12 1.60 4.04
C VAL A 43 18.88 2.65 5.14
N ARG A 44 19.94 3.29 5.60
CA ARG A 44 19.86 4.38 6.57
C ARG A 44 19.07 5.55 5.97
N ILE A 45 18.15 6.11 6.75
CA ILE A 45 17.38 7.29 6.38
C ILE A 45 17.99 8.52 7.03
N ASP A 46 18.72 9.31 6.24
CA ASP A 46 19.34 10.56 6.70
C ASP A 46 18.44 11.79 6.43
N LYS A 47 17.45 11.64 5.53
CA LYS A 47 16.53 12.71 5.17
C LYS A 47 15.50 12.95 6.28
N ALA A 48 15.35 14.20 6.68
CA ALA A 48 14.34 14.61 7.64
C ALA A 48 12.96 14.66 6.96
N PHE A 49 12.14 13.64 7.17
CA PHE A 49 10.73 13.65 6.80
C PHE A 49 9.88 14.23 7.92
N ARG A 50 8.82 14.95 7.53
CA ARG A 50 7.82 15.49 8.44
C ARG A 50 6.42 15.05 8.01
N PHE A 51 5.58 14.85 9.03
CA PHE A 51 4.21 14.38 8.86
C PHE A 51 3.30 15.17 9.79
N GLU A 52 2.06 15.40 9.36
CA GLU A 52 1.01 15.91 10.22
C GLU A 52 0.21 14.73 10.79
N THR A 53 0.00 14.71 12.10
CA THR A 53 -0.81 13.72 12.83
C THR A 53 -1.82 14.41 13.75
N GLU A 54 -2.74 13.64 14.35
CA GLU A 54 -3.69 14.17 15.35
C GLU A 54 -2.96 14.78 16.55
N ASP A 55 -1.75 14.33 16.85
CA ASP A 55 -0.93 14.83 17.96
C ASP A 55 -0.03 16.01 17.54
N GLY A 56 -0.16 16.49 16.29
CA GLY A 56 0.65 17.57 15.72
C GLY A 56 1.70 17.07 14.72
N PRO A 57 2.63 17.96 14.29
CA PRO A 57 3.70 17.63 13.36
C PRO A 57 4.75 16.74 14.03
N VAL A 58 5.14 15.67 13.33
CA VAL A 58 6.10 14.65 13.83
C VAL A 58 7.12 14.29 12.75
N SER A 59 8.27 13.78 13.18
CA SER A 59 9.29 13.16 12.33
C SER A 59 8.96 11.70 12.00
N LEU A 60 9.73 11.10 11.08
CA LEU A 60 9.63 9.66 10.78
C LEU A 60 9.90 8.79 12.03
N ALA A 61 10.87 9.18 12.87
CA ALA A 61 11.18 8.46 14.11
C ALA A 61 10.02 8.48 15.11
N GLU A 62 9.29 9.59 15.19
CA GLU A 62 8.15 9.71 16.10
C GLU A 62 6.93 8.91 15.64
N LEU A 63 6.82 8.56 14.33
CA LEU A 63 5.77 7.66 13.83
C LEU A 63 5.87 6.24 14.42
N PHE A 64 7.01 5.84 14.92
CA PHE A 64 7.20 4.55 15.61
C PHE A 64 6.44 4.46 16.94
N ARG A 65 6.07 5.59 17.53
CA ARG A 65 5.30 5.66 18.78
C ARG A 65 5.92 4.84 19.91
N GLY A 66 7.24 4.88 20.03
CA GLY A 66 8.02 4.17 21.06
C GLY A 66 8.26 2.70 20.80
N ARG A 67 7.92 2.18 19.60
CA ARG A 67 8.24 0.82 19.16
C ARG A 67 9.49 0.81 18.30
N SER A 68 10.13 -0.35 18.17
CA SER A 68 11.33 -0.49 17.34
C SER A 68 11.04 -0.69 15.84
N GLN A 69 9.80 -1.01 15.47
CA GLN A 69 9.39 -1.30 14.10
C GLN A 69 8.21 -0.46 13.66
N LEU A 70 8.23 -0.02 12.41
CA LEU A 70 7.15 0.74 11.78
C LEU A 70 6.78 0.12 10.44
N LEU A 71 5.51 -0.19 10.26
CA LEU A 71 4.91 -0.61 8.99
C LEU A 71 4.06 0.54 8.46
N VAL A 72 4.45 1.11 7.33
CA VAL A 72 3.73 2.18 6.65
C VAL A 72 2.92 1.61 5.51
N TYR A 73 1.61 1.79 5.55
CA TYR A 73 0.74 1.59 4.40
C TYR A 73 0.59 2.89 3.63
N HIS A 74 1.15 2.94 2.42
CA HIS A 74 0.97 4.06 1.50
C HIS A 74 -0.43 3.96 0.89
N PHE A 75 -1.36 4.67 1.50
CA PHE A 75 -2.76 4.66 1.08
C PHE A 75 -3.01 5.71 0.01
N MET A 76 -3.57 5.33 -1.13
CA MET A 76 -3.84 6.24 -2.23
C MET A 76 -4.94 7.25 -1.87
N PHE A 77 -4.53 8.42 -1.42
CA PHE A 77 -5.38 9.56 -1.17
C PHE A 77 -4.56 10.84 -1.47
N GLY A 78 -4.56 11.21 -2.74
CA GLY A 78 -3.85 12.41 -3.20
C GLY A 78 -4.51 13.71 -2.70
N PRO A 79 -3.82 14.85 -2.81
CA PRO A 79 -4.32 16.14 -2.34
C PRO A 79 -5.68 16.53 -2.94
N ASP A 80 -5.89 16.22 -4.22
CA ASP A 80 -7.09 16.58 -4.98
C ASP A 80 -8.22 15.56 -4.86
N TYR A 81 -7.99 14.40 -4.23
CA TYR A 81 -9.00 13.37 -4.08
C TYR A 81 -10.12 13.82 -3.11
N LYS A 82 -11.36 13.50 -3.43
CA LYS A 82 -12.54 13.69 -2.56
C LYS A 82 -12.78 12.52 -1.62
N ALA A 83 -12.25 11.33 -1.97
CA ALA A 83 -12.33 10.10 -1.19
C ALA A 83 -11.09 9.25 -1.44
N GLY A 84 -10.77 8.34 -0.52
CA GLY A 84 -9.69 7.38 -0.69
C GLY A 84 -9.99 6.38 -1.81
N CYS A 85 -8.93 5.78 -2.37
CA CYS A 85 -9.06 4.75 -3.40
C CYS A 85 -9.88 3.55 -2.89
N PRO A 86 -10.88 3.06 -3.65
CA PRO A 86 -11.73 1.94 -3.21
C PRO A 86 -10.95 0.65 -2.93
N SER A 87 -9.97 0.29 -3.77
CA SER A 87 -9.15 -0.90 -3.54
C SER A 87 -8.28 -0.78 -2.29
N CYS A 88 -7.68 0.40 -2.07
CA CYS A 88 -6.92 0.66 -0.85
C CYS A 88 -7.80 0.59 0.39
N SER A 89 -9.05 1.05 0.28
CA SER A 89 -10.02 0.96 1.37
C SER A 89 -10.38 -0.49 1.71
N ALA A 90 -10.62 -1.33 0.69
CA ALA A 90 -10.89 -2.74 0.90
C ALA A 90 -9.71 -3.49 1.58
N ILE A 91 -8.46 -3.11 1.27
CA ILE A 91 -7.28 -3.63 1.96
C ILE A 91 -7.22 -3.10 3.41
N ALA A 92 -7.47 -1.81 3.60
CA ALA A 92 -7.40 -1.14 4.90
C ALA A 92 -8.46 -1.66 5.89
N ASP A 93 -9.61 -2.13 5.41
CA ASP A 93 -10.64 -2.80 6.24
C ASP A 93 -10.05 -3.98 7.04
N GLY A 94 -9.04 -4.68 6.49
CA GLY A 94 -8.35 -5.77 7.17
C GLY A 94 -7.37 -5.33 8.26
N PHE A 95 -7.01 -4.06 8.35
CA PHE A 95 -5.96 -3.59 9.27
C PHE A 95 -6.46 -3.32 10.68
N ASP A 96 -7.71 -2.98 10.85
CA ASP A 96 -8.24 -2.52 12.15
C ASP A 96 -8.14 -3.61 13.24
N GLY A 97 -8.39 -4.88 12.87
CA GLY A 97 -8.20 -6.00 13.76
C GLY A 97 -6.75 -6.46 13.95
N VAL A 98 -5.88 -6.17 12.98
CA VAL A 98 -4.46 -6.60 12.99
C VAL A 98 -3.58 -5.61 13.77
N ALA A 99 -3.90 -4.33 13.79
CA ALA A 99 -3.07 -3.28 14.38
C ALA A 99 -2.72 -3.53 15.85
N VAL A 100 -3.66 -4.08 16.66
CA VAL A 100 -3.40 -4.42 18.06
C VAL A 100 -2.41 -5.57 18.21
N HIS A 101 -2.46 -6.55 17.33
CA HIS A 101 -1.53 -7.68 17.35
C HIS A 101 -0.13 -7.24 16.93
N LEU A 102 -0.02 -6.41 15.89
CA LEU A 102 1.26 -5.80 15.49
C LEU A 102 1.86 -5.00 16.65
N ALA A 103 1.05 -4.21 17.36
CA ALA A 103 1.51 -3.44 18.52
C ALA A 103 2.08 -4.34 19.64
N ASN A 104 1.50 -5.52 19.87
CA ASN A 104 2.01 -6.51 20.84
C ASN A 104 3.34 -7.16 20.38
N HIS A 105 3.65 -7.09 19.09
CA HIS A 105 4.90 -7.55 18.50
C HIS A 105 5.89 -6.41 18.20
N ASP A 106 5.76 -5.31 18.92
CA ASP A 106 6.65 -4.15 18.81
C ASP A 106 6.64 -3.49 17.41
N VAL A 107 5.50 -3.54 16.71
CA VAL A 107 5.31 -2.94 15.39
C VAL A 107 4.20 -1.89 15.44
N THR A 108 4.50 -0.67 15.00
CA THR A 108 3.47 0.34 14.73
C THR A 108 3.00 0.20 13.28
N LEU A 109 1.70 0.06 13.07
CA LEU A 109 1.08 0.21 11.75
C LEU A 109 0.60 1.66 11.60
N MET A 110 0.95 2.30 10.49
CA MET A 110 0.57 3.68 10.16
C MET A 110 0.11 3.76 8.70
N ALA A 111 -1.06 4.33 8.44
CA ALA A 111 -1.41 4.73 7.08
C ALA A 111 -0.86 6.13 6.80
N VAL A 112 -0.18 6.28 5.66
CA VAL A 112 0.37 7.56 5.21
C VAL A 112 -0.20 7.90 3.84
N SER A 113 -0.63 9.16 3.68
CA SER A 113 -1.20 9.68 2.43
C SER A 113 -0.83 11.15 2.24
N ARG A 114 -0.95 11.64 1.01
CA ARG A 114 -0.64 13.05 0.68
C ARG A 114 -1.83 14.02 0.85
N ALA A 115 -3.05 13.54 1.03
CA ALA A 115 -4.16 14.44 1.32
C ALA A 115 -3.94 15.18 2.65
N PRO A 116 -4.46 16.42 2.81
CA PRO A 116 -4.42 17.15 4.08
C PRO A 116 -4.98 16.32 5.23
N LEU A 117 -4.37 16.40 6.41
CA LEU A 117 -4.72 15.60 7.58
C LEU A 117 -6.21 15.61 7.91
N ALA A 118 -6.84 16.79 7.89
CA ALA A 118 -8.27 16.91 8.19
C ALA A 118 -9.14 16.04 7.26
N LYS A 119 -8.76 15.93 5.98
CA LYS A 119 -9.46 15.09 4.99
C LYS A 119 -9.24 13.61 5.28
N LEU A 120 -8.02 13.21 5.66
CA LEU A 120 -7.69 11.83 6.04
C LEU A 120 -8.48 11.39 7.27
N LEU A 121 -8.54 12.21 8.30
CA LEU A 121 -9.24 11.92 9.55
C LEU A 121 -10.76 11.82 9.34
N ALA A 122 -11.35 12.71 8.55
CA ALA A 122 -12.75 12.62 8.19
C ALA A 122 -13.08 11.32 7.43
N TYR A 123 -12.20 10.90 6.54
CA TYR A 123 -12.36 9.64 5.80
C TYR A 123 -12.19 8.42 6.71
N ARG A 124 -11.15 8.40 7.56
CA ARG A 124 -10.93 7.36 8.57
C ARG A 124 -12.17 7.19 9.48
N GLN A 125 -12.72 8.32 9.96
CA GLN A 125 -13.93 8.31 10.79
C GLN A 125 -15.14 7.75 10.03
N ARG A 126 -15.35 8.16 8.79
CA ARG A 126 -16.42 7.63 7.92
C ARG A 126 -16.33 6.12 7.75
N MET A 127 -15.11 5.58 7.60
CA MET A 127 -14.86 4.15 7.42
C MET A 127 -14.88 3.36 8.73
N GLY A 128 -14.88 4.03 9.88
CA GLY A 128 -14.86 3.41 11.21
C GLY A 128 -13.51 2.83 11.61
N TRP A 129 -12.40 3.20 10.94
CA TRP A 129 -11.06 2.69 11.23
C TRP A 129 -10.43 3.36 12.43
N ARG A 130 -9.70 2.57 13.25
CA ARG A 130 -9.04 3.02 14.48
C ARG A 130 -7.53 3.10 14.37
N PHE A 131 -6.91 2.40 13.41
CA PHE A 131 -5.46 2.48 13.20
C PHE A 131 -5.02 3.92 12.83
N PRO A 132 -3.79 4.32 13.23
CA PRO A 132 -3.35 5.70 13.09
C PRO A 132 -3.06 6.10 11.64
N TRP A 133 -3.23 7.40 11.36
CA TRP A 133 -2.99 8.02 10.07
C TRP A 133 -2.07 9.22 10.21
N ALA A 134 -1.23 9.44 9.18
CA ALA A 134 -0.40 10.62 9.05
C ALA A 134 -0.51 11.19 7.63
N SER A 135 -0.46 12.52 7.53
CA SER A 135 -0.36 13.24 6.25
C SER A 135 1.09 13.56 5.95
N SER A 136 1.51 13.30 4.72
CA SER A 136 2.80 13.69 4.15
C SER A 136 2.65 14.80 3.09
N SER A 137 1.58 15.63 3.20
CA SER A 137 1.16 16.60 2.16
C SER A 137 2.28 17.52 1.71
N ASP A 138 3.10 18.01 2.67
CA ASP A 138 4.11 19.04 2.44
C ASP A 138 5.52 18.47 2.22
N GLY A 139 5.63 17.11 2.16
CA GLY A 139 6.91 16.41 2.15
C GLY A 139 7.19 15.62 0.88
N ALA A 140 8.45 15.19 0.76
CA ALA A 140 8.93 14.34 -0.32
C ALA A 140 8.73 12.84 -0.03
N PHE A 141 8.19 12.44 1.13
CA PHE A 141 8.16 11.05 1.58
C PHE A 141 7.56 10.11 0.54
N ASN A 142 6.34 10.39 0.07
CA ASN A 142 5.68 9.52 -0.91
C ASN A 142 6.40 9.48 -2.27
N PHE A 143 7.06 10.57 -2.65
CA PHE A 143 7.88 10.61 -3.87
C PHE A 143 9.14 9.76 -3.72
N ASP A 144 9.85 9.88 -2.61
CA ASP A 144 11.09 9.14 -2.33
C ASP A 144 10.84 7.61 -2.19
N PHE A 145 9.62 7.22 -1.81
CA PHE A 145 9.19 5.82 -1.75
C PHE A 145 8.42 5.36 -2.99
N ASN A 146 8.50 6.10 -4.10
CA ASN A 146 7.93 5.73 -5.41
C ASN A 146 6.43 5.38 -5.36
N VAL A 147 5.66 6.10 -4.55
CA VAL A 147 4.21 5.93 -4.43
C VAL A 147 3.43 7.20 -4.77
N SER A 148 4.13 8.29 -5.10
CA SER A 148 3.55 9.49 -5.69
C SER A 148 4.48 10.03 -6.77
N PHE A 149 3.89 10.57 -7.83
CA PHE A 149 4.63 11.01 -9.00
C PHE A 149 4.14 12.38 -9.46
N THR A 150 5.04 13.16 -10.07
CA THR A 150 4.70 14.43 -10.68
C THR A 150 4.04 14.21 -12.04
N GLU A 151 3.31 15.22 -12.50
CA GLU A 151 2.74 15.22 -13.83
C GLU A 151 3.82 15.15 -14.91
N GLN A 152 4.98 15.76 -14.66
CA GLN A 152 6.12 15.71 -15.58
C GLN A 152 6.68 14.28 -15.71
N GLN A 153 6.89 13.58 -14.58
CA GLN A 153 7.33 12.18 -14.61
C GLN A 153 6.34 11.29 -15.37
N GLN A 154 5.04 11.53 -15.20
CA GLN A 154 4.00 10.79 -15.89
C GLN A 154 4.02 11.04 -17.42
N ARG A 155 4.17 12.30 -17.84
CA ARG A 155 4.26 12.65 -19.26
C ARG A 155 5.51 12.09 -19.93
N ASP A 156 6.65 12.11 -19.24
CA ASP A 156 7.94 11.71 -19.78
C ASP A 156 8.17 10.18 -19.72
N GLY A 157 7.23 9.40 -19.17
CA GLY A 157 7.44 7.97 -18.93
C GLY A 157 8.60 7.73 -17.95
N ALA A 158 8.72 8.60 -16.94
CA ALA A 158 9.76 8.53 -15.91
C ALA A 158 9.20 8.04 -14.57
N ILE A 159 8.01 7.45 -14.55
CA ILE A 159 7.47 6.76 -13.38
C ILE A 159 8.20 5.45 -13.20
N GLU A 160 8.81 5.28 -12.03
CA GLU A 160 9.37 4.00 -11.58
C GLU A 160 8.52 3.47 -10.43
N TYR A 161 7.68 2.47 -10.72
CA TYR A 161 6.82 1.85 -9.74
C TYR A 161 7.01 0.34 -9.72
N ASN A 162 7.01 -0.26 -8.56
CA ASN A 162 7.23 -1.70 -8.37
C ASN A 162 8.51 -2.18 -9.08
N PHE A 163 9.60 -1.39 -8.92
CA PHE A 163 10.94 -1.64 -9.49
C PHE A 163 10.96 -1.73 -11.04
N GLN A 164 9.95 -1.16 -11.69
CA GLN A 164 9.84 -1.14 -13.15
C GLN A 164 9.46 0.26 -13.62
N ARG A 165 10.03 0.64 -14.77
CA ARG A 165 9.69 1.89 -15.42
C ARG A 165 8.39 1.73 -16.22
N GLU A 166 7.42 2.59 -15.96
CA GLU A 166 6.17 2.66 -16.71
C GLU A 166 6.36 3.47 -18.00
N PRO A 167 5.66 3.12 -19.11
CA PRO A 167 5.66 3.94 -20.33
C PRO A 167 5.00 5.29 -20.07
N ALA A 168 5.32 6.27 -20.92
CA ALA A 168 4.67 7.57 -20.89
C ALA A 168 3.14 7.43 -20.94
N PHE A 169 2.46 8.17 -20.07
CA PHE A 169 1.02 8.14 -20.02
C PHE A 169 0.44 8.81 -21.26
N VAL A 170 -0.28 8.05 -22.07
CA VAL A 170 -1.00 8.53 -23.24
C VAL A 170 -2.50 8.48 -22.94
N TRP A 171 -3.12 9.67 -22.81
CA TRP A 171 -4.57 9.74 -22.76
C TRP A 171 -5.14 9.32 -24.12
N ARG A 172 -5.89 8.24 -24.14
CA ARG A 172 -6.74 7.90 -25.30
C ARG A 172 -8.16 8.32 -24.99
N SER A 173 -8.72 9.19 -25.81
CA SER A 173 -10.14 9.49 -25.74
C SER A 173 -10.93 8.19 -25.95
N ARG A 174 -11.98 8.01 -25.17
CA ARG A 174 -12.87 6.86 -25.27
C ARG A 174 -13.55 6.88 -26.64
N LEU A 175 -13.58 5.73 -27.32
CA LEU A 175 -14.44 5.52 -28.46
C LEU A 175 -15.89 5.37 -27.96
N GLU A 176 -16.86 5.92 -28.69
CA GLU A 176 -18.28 5.76 -28.36
C GLU A 176 -18.64 4.27 -28.26
N GLY A 177 -19.22 3.85 -27.14
CA GLY A 177 -19.64 2.47 -26.88
C GLY A 177 -18.74 1.66 -25.95
N ASP A 178 -17.55 2.14 -25.59
CA ASP A 178 -16.66 1.43 -24.64
C ASP A 178 -17.16 1.54 -23.20
N SER A 179 -17.18 0.40 -22.48
CA SER A 179 -17.42 0.39 -21.04
C SER A 179 -16.25 1.04 -20.30
N ALA A 180 -16.54 1.79 -19.21
CA ALA A 180 -15.51 2.38 -18.36
C ALA A 180 -14.56 1.32 -17.82
N SER A 181 -13.26 1.52 -17.98
CA SER A 181 -12.23 0.67 -17.36
C SER A 181 -12.35 0.72 -15.83
N VAL A 182 -11.79 -0.27 -15.14
CA VAL A 182 -11.76 -0.28 -13.67
C VAL A 182 -11.07 0.98 -13.13
N THR A 183 -9.99 1.41 -13.78
CA THR A 183 -9.24 2.62 -13.41
C THR A 183 -10.08 3.88 -13.55
N GLU A 184 -10.85 4.03 -14.64
CA GLU A 184 -11.75 5.17 -14.84
C GLU A 184 -12.84 5.22 -13.78
N ARG A 185 -13.44 4.07 -13.44
CA ARG A 185 -14.44 3.99 -12.37
C ARG A 185 -13.87 4.37 -11.02
N PHE A 186 -12.65 3.93 -10.70
CA PHE A 186 -11.98 4.27 -9.45
C PHE A 186 -11.60 5.74 -9.40
N ALA A 187 -11.06 6.31 -10.48
CA ALA A 187 -10.79 7.74 -10.58
C ALA A 187 -12.06 8.57 -10.34
N ALA A 188 -13.16 8.21 -11.02
CA ALA A 188 -14.45 8.85 -10.80
C ALA A 188 -14.94 8.76 -9.34
N THR A 189 -14.78 7.60 -8.69
CA THR A 189 -15.13 7.41 -7.27
C THR A 189 -14.32 8.30 -6.34
N THR A 190 -13.03 8.52 -6.66
CA THR A 190 -12.18 9.45 -5.91
C THR A 190 -12.41 10.91 -6.28
N GLY A 191 -13.24 11.19 -7.29
CA GLY A 191 -13.55 12.52 -7.78
C GLY A 191 -12.43 13.16 -8.58
N THR A 192 -11.56 12.34 -9.20
CA THR A 192 -10.43 12.77 -10.04
C THR A 192 -10.55 12.24 -11.47
N ASP A 193 -9.68 12.71 -12.36
CA ASP A 193 -9.41 12.07 -13.65
C ASP A 193 -8.40 10.92 -13.51
N VAL A 194 -8.26 10.13 -14.58
CA VAL A 194 -7.37 8.96 -14.60
C VAL A 194 -5.90 9.37 -14.44
N ALA A 195 -5.48 10.50 -15.02
CA ALA A 195 -4.11 10.96 -14.93
C ALA A 195 -3.75 11.32 -13.47
N SER A 196 -4.59 12.10 -12.81
CA SER A 196 -4.42 12.46 -11.40
C SER A 196 -4.51 11.23 -10.49
N TYR A 197 -5.47 10.33 -10.75
CA TYR A 197 -5.62 9.09 -9.98
C TYR A 197 -4.38 8.21 -10.08
N THR A 198 -3.80 8.06 -11.26
CA THR A 198 -2.67 7.16 -11.50
C THR A 198 -1.31 7.75 -11.09
N ARG A 199 -1.25 9.01 -10.63
CA ARG A 199 -0.04 9.56 -10.01
C ARG A 199 0.14 9.16 -8.55
N GLU A 200 -0.88 8.66 -7.89
CA GLU A 200 -0.77 8.04 -6.56
C GLU A 200 -0.80 6.51 -6.70
N ARG A 201 0.03 5.82 -5.93
CA ARG A 201 0.17 4.36 -5.97
C ARG A 201 0.12 3.78 -4.55
N PRO A 202 -0.39 2.56 -4.38
CA PRO A 202 -0.33 1.88 -3.10
C PRO A 202 1.01 1.20 -2.88
N GLY A 203 1.37 1.02 -1.64
CA GLY A 203 2.56 0.24 -1.25
C GLY A 203 2.58 0.00 0.25
N VAL A 204 3.50 -0.85 0.67
CA VAL A 204 3.82 -1.06 2.09
C VAL A 204 5.31 -0.95 2.25
N SER A 205 5.76 -0.14 3.22
CA SER A 205 7.17 -0.01 3.56
C SER A 205 7.39 -0.34 5.03
N ALA A 206 8.48 -1.06 5.32
CA ALA A 206 8.89 -1.44 6.67
C ALA A 206 10.15 -0.68 7.06
N PHE A 207 10.16 -0.23 8.31
CA PHE A 207 11.28 0.50 8.91
C PHE A 207 11.60 -0.07 10.29
N VAL A 208 12.86 0.09 10.67
CA VAL A 208 13.39 -0.23 12.01
C VAL A 208 14.09 1.00 12.56
N ILE A 209 14.03 1.20 13.87
CA ILE A 209 14.82 2.21 14.57
C ILE A 209 15.77 1.50 15.54
N GLU A 210 17.08 1.74 15.37
CA GLU A 210 18.15 1.25 16.25
C GLU A 210 19.04 2.42 16.66
N ASP A 211 19.31 2.57 17.94
CA ASP A 211 20.15 3.63 18.52
C ASP A 211 19.75 5.05 18.04
N GLY A 212 18.43 5.27 17.86
CA GLY A 212 17.89 6.54 17.38
C GLY A 212 18.01 6.78 15.87
N VAL A 213 18.56 5.83 15.12
CA VAL A 213 18.70 5.89 13.66
C VAL A 213 17.61 5.06 13.00
N VAL A 214 16.91 5.66 12.04
CA VAL A 214 15.87 4.98 11.26
C VAL A 214 16.48 4.33 10.01
N TYR A 215 16.09 3.09 9.78
CA TYR A 215 16.48 2.33 8.59
C TYR A 215 15.23 1.87 7.84
N HIS A 216 15.25 1.99 6.51
CA HIS A 216 14.31 1.33 5.62
C HIS A 216 14.79 -0.10 5.37
N THR A 217 13.92 -1.08 5.59
CA THR A 217 14.29 -2.50 5.52
C THR A 217 13.63 -3.22 4.36
N TYR A 218 12.42 -2.81 3.96
CA TYR A 218 11.68 -3.47 2.89
C TYR A 218 10.59 -2.57 2.32
N SER A 219 10.33 -2.69 1.03
CA SER A 219 9.11 -2.16 0.40
C SER A 219 8.51 -3.17 -0.57
N THR A 220 7.20 -3.19 -0.64
CA THR A 220 6.44 -3.96 -1.62
C THR A 220 5.31 -3.12 -2.19
N TYR A 221 5.00 -3.34 -3.46
CA TYR A 221 4.04 -2.55 -4.21
C TYR A 221 3.10 -3.46 -4.98
N ALA A 222 1.93 -2.95 -5.37
CA ALA A 222 0.93 -3.68 -6.14
C ALA A 222 0.62 -5.07 -5.54
N ARG A 223 1.02 -6.11 -6.20
CA ARG A 223 0.79 -7.51 -5.79
C ARG A 223 2.08 -8.24 -5.37
N GLY A 224 3.14 -7.51 -5.08
CA GLY A 224 4.46 -8.06 -4.70
C GLY A 224 5.43 -8.13 -5.83
#